data_e027104d7b203ba0645b6746c5544093
#
_entry.id   e027104d7b203ba0645b6746c5544093
#
_cell.length_a   1.000
_cell.length_b   1.000
_cell.length_c   1.000
_cell.angle_alpha   90.00
_cell.angle_beta   90.00
_cell.angle_gamma   90.00
#
_symmetry.space_group_name_H-M   'P 1'
#
loop_
_entity.id
_entity.type
_entity.pdbx_description
1 polymer ?
#
loop_
_entity_poly.entity_id
_entity_poly.type
_entity_poly.pdbx_seq_one_letter_code
_entity_poly.pdbx_strand_id
1 'polypeptide(L)'
;MKNKLDVRENIINGHKYYRLYYRNKFVVHIGNYDELKVFNRNVQLGKDALEYLKKRPYLSPKACMAIIADGKKADMGKITIPDKQYKAIIIDPPWPMEKILRNERPNQSEFDYPTMEISEIKQLPIRKMANESGCHVYLWTTQKFLPIAYDLFTDWGIDYQCLMTWVKNVGFTPFSFMYSTEHCLFGRYGTLPLLKLGKRLDFQAKVREHSRKPDEFYNLVREVSPEPRLDWFSREPREGFEQYGNETEKFK
;
A
#
# COMPACT_ATOMS: atom_id res chain seq x y z
N MET A 1 -29.49 7.58 17.95
CA MET A 1 -28.41 8.37 18.60
C MET A 1 -27.56 9.01 17.52
N LYS A 2 -27.51 10.34 17.45
CA LYS A 2 -26.76 11.08 16.42
C LYS A 2 -25.27 10.77 16.55
N ASN A 3 -24.66 10.28 15.47
CA ASN A 3 -23.21 10.15 15.33
C ASN A 3 -22.60 11.57 15.40
N LYS A 4 -22.05 11.93 16.55
CA LYS A 4 -21.46 13.26 16.75
C LYS A 4 -20.00 13.26 16.30
N LEU A 5 -19.80 13.39 15.01
CA LEU A 5 -18.62 14.03 14.46
C LEU A 5 -18.84 15.54 14.57
N ASP A 6 -17.86 16.22 15.11
CA ASP A 6 -17.88 17.66 15.35
C ASP A 6 -16.56 18.27 14.88
N VAL A 7 -16.65 19.27 13.99
CA VAL A 7 -15.50 20.03 13.52
C VAL A 7 -15.45 21.32 14.31
N ARG A 8 -14.36 21.55 15.03
CA ARG A 8 -14.15 22.76 15.84
C ARG A 8 -13.07 23.64 15.25
N GLU A 9 -13.39 24.92 15.19
CA GLU A 9 -12.44 25.97 14.86
C GLU A 9 -11.56 26.29 16.09
N ASN A 10 -10.26 26.47 15.83
CA ASN A 10 -9.29 26.92 16.83
C ASN A 10 -8.47 28.05 16.22
N ILE A 11 -8.18 29.09 17.00
CA ILE A 11 -7.33 30.20 16.58
C ILE A 11 -5.97 30.05 17.27
N ILE A 12 -4.91 29.96 16.48
CA ILE A 12 -3.52 29.90 16.96
C ILE A 12 -2.73 30.98 16.24
N ASN A 13 -2.14 31.90 16.98
CA ASN A 13 -1.37 33.05 16.44
C ASN A 13 -2.14 33.86 15.38
N GLY A 14 -3.46 34.06 15.58
CA GLY A 14 -4.32 34.79 14.64
C GLY A 14 -4.78 33.99 13.40
N HIS A 15 -4.32 32.77 13.22
CA HIS A 15 -4.73 31.90 12.12
C HIS A 15 -5.78 30.88 12.55
N LYS A 16 -6.76 30.62 11.67
CA LYS A 16 -7.81 29.65 11.90
C LYS A 16 -7.37 28.26 11.48
N TYR A 17 -7.53 27.31 12.40
CA TYR A 17 -7.28 25.88 12.17
C TYR A 17 -8.50 25.08 12.60
N TYR A 18 -8.74 23.97 11.94
CA TYR A 18 -9.89 23.10 12.16
C TYR A 18 -9.45 21.76 12.71
N ARG A 19 -10.24 21.22 13.64
CA ARG A 19 -10.00 19.94 14.32
C ARG A 19 -11.25 19.09 14.29
N LEU A 20 -11.11 17.80 14.06
CA LEU A 20 -12.18 16.82 14.12
C LEU A 20 -12.25 16.20 15.51
N TYR A 21 -13.48 16.13 16.04
CA TYR A 21 -13.80 15.44 17.28
C TYR A 21 -14.87 14.37 17.04
N TYR A 22 -14.79 13.25 17.76
CA TYR A 22 -15.81 12.23 17.82
C TYR A 22 -16.21 11.98 19.27
N ARG A 23 -17.49 12.16 19.61
CA ARG A 23 -18.00 12.09 21.00
C ARG A 23 -17.13 12.92 21.98
N ASN A 24 -16.82 14.16 21.60
CA ASN A 24 -15.95 15.09 22.33
C ASN A 24 -14.48 14.67 22.51
N LYS A 25 -14.05 13.55 21.95
CA LYS A 25 -12.63 13.18 21.92
C LYS A 25 -11.98 13.70 20.65
N PHE A 26 -10.81 14.30 20.78
CA PHE A 26 -9.98 14.74 19.66
C PHE A 26 -9.65 13.55 18.77
N VAL A 27 -9.80 13.71 17.46
CA VAL A 27 -9.47 12.69 16.46
C VAL A 27 -8.24 13.11 15.66
N VAL A 28 -8.29 14.29 14.99
CA VAL A 28 -7.20 14.73 14.11
C VAL A 28 -7.27 16.23 13.84
N HIS A 29 -6.14 16.83 13.48
CA HIS A 29 -6.07 18.16 12.87
C HIS A 29 -6.48 18.08 11.40
N ILE A 30 -7.45 18.90 10.99
CA ILE A 30 -7.86 19.05 9.59
C ILE A 30 -6.92 20.03 8.87
N GLY A 31 -6.43 21.05 9.59
CA GLY A 31 -5.57 22.09 9.05
C GLY A 31 -6.30 23.42 8.84
N ASN A 32 -5.96 24.14 7.75
CA ASN A 32 -6.51 25.46 7.41
C ASN A 32 -7.89 25.36 6.72
N TYR A 33 -8.44 26.51 6.26
CA TYR A 33 -9.74 26.56 5.64
C TYR A 33 -9.84 25.80 4.29
N ASP A 34 -8.78 25.77 3.52
CA ASP A 34 -8.78 25.07 2.24
C ASP A 34 -8.74 23.54 2.44
N GLU A 35 -8.00 23.08 3.43
CA GLU A 35 -7.99 21.69 3.87
C GLU A 35 -9.36 21.28 4.44
N LEU A 36 -10.05 22.19 5.15
CA LEU A 36 -11.44 21.99 5.59
C LEU A 36 -12.42 21.84 4.42
N LYS A 37 -12.26 22.61 3.33
CA LYS A 37 -13.08 22.45 2.12
C LYS A 37 -12.91 21.07 1.49
N VAL A 38 -11.66 20.59 1.39
CA VAL A 38 -11.37 19.24 0.91
C VAL A 38 -11.99 18.21 1.84
N PHE A 39 -11.79 18.35 3.15
CA PHE A 39 -12.39 17.49 4.16
C PHE A 39 -13.93 17.46 4.04
N ASN A 40 -14.60 18.61 3.92
CA ASN A 40 -16.07 18.66 3.78
C ASN A 40 -16.58 18.04 2.49
N ARG A 41 -15.82 18.14 1.38
CA ARG A 41 -16.12 17.41 0.13
C ARG A 41 -16.05 15.90 0.35
N ASN A 42 -15.14 15.44 1.18
CA ASN A 42 -14.89 14.04 1.49
C ASN A 42 -15.70 13.53 2.69
N VAL A 43 -16.51 14.36 3.34
CA VAL A 43 -17.33 13.96 4.52
C VAL A 43 -18.41 12.91 4.16
N GLN A 44 -18.85 12.83 2.92
CA GLN A 44 -19.67 11.68 2.49
C GLN A 44 -18.82 10.39 2.57
N LEU A 45 -17.57 10.43 2.10
CA LEU A 45 -16.56 9.37 2.32
C LEU A 45 -16.24 9.18 3.82
N GLY A 46 -16.33 10.22 4.64
CA GLY A 46 -16.11 10.18 6.09
C GLY A 46 -17.13 9.37 6.89
N LYS A 47 -18.37 9.24 6.42
CA LYS A 47 -19.35 8.33 7.04
C LYS A 47 -18.96 6.87 6.80
N ASP A 48 -18.56 6.55 5.60
CA ASP A 48 -18.10 5.22 5.22
C ASP A 48 -16.75 4.90 5.89
N ALA A 49 -15.88 5.89 6.02
CA ALA A 49 -14.62 5.76 6.72
C ALA A 49 -14.80 5.56 8.23
N LEU A 50 -15.80 6.16 8.87
CA LEU A 50 -16.11 5.89 10.27
C LEU A 50 -16.68 4.48 10.49
N GLU A 51 -17.49 3.98 9.59
CA GLU A 51 -17.91 2.57 9.61
C GLU A 51 -16.72 1.64 9.38
N TYR A 52 -15.84 2.00 8.45
CA TYR A 52 -14.60 1.30 8.20
C TYR A 52 -13.69 1.26 9.43
N LEU A 53 -13.56 2.40 10.16
CA LEU A 53 -12.84 2.51 11.44
C LEU A 53 -13.44 1.67 12.56
N LYS A 54 -14.78 1.65 12.68
CA LYS A 54 -15.46 0.83 13.69
C LYS A 54 -15.21 -0.65 13.50
N LYS A 55 -15.06 -1.09 12.25
CA LYS A 55 -14.75 -2.48 11.90
C LYS A 55 -13.26 -2.82 12.07
N ARG A 56 -12.38 -1.81 12.19
CA ARG A 56 -10.91 -1.96 12.22
C ARG A 56 -10.27 -1.08 13.30
N PRO A 57 -10.48 -1.41 14.58
CA PRO A 57 -10.02 -0.58 15.71
C PRO A 57 -8.50 -0.48 15.83
N TYR A 58 -7.75 -1.27 15.06
CA TYR A 58 -6.29 -1.26 15.00
C TYR A 58 -5.71 -0.16 14.10
N LEU A 59 -6.52 0.45 13.21
CA LEU A 59 -6.07 1.58 12.41
C LEU A 59 -6.08 2.85 13.27
N SER A 60 -4.94 3.54 13.31
CA SER A 60 -4.90 4.83 14.00
C SER A 60 -5.82 5.84 13.28
N PRO A 61 -6.45 6.78 14.01
CA PRO A 61 -7.22 7.86 13.40
C PRO A 61 -6.42 8.62 12.33
N LYS A 62 -5.09 8.78 12.53
CA LYS A 62 -4.19 9.43 11.59
C LYS A 62 -4.01 8.61 10.30
N ALA A 63 -3.89 7.29 10.39
CA ALA A 63 -3.83 6.42 9.23
C ALA A 63 -5.11 6.46 8.40
N CYS A 64 -6.26 6.56 9.07
CA CYS A 64 -7.56 6.66 8.39
C CYS A 64 -7.79 8.02 7.74
N MET A 65 -7.29 9.09 8.34
CA MET A 65 -7.37 10.41 7.71
C MET A 65 -6.38 10.56 6.55
N ALA A 66 -5.24 9.88 6.57
CA ALA A 66 -4.36 9.77 5.40
C ALA A 66 -5.05 9.00 4.24
N ILE A 67 -5.93 8.06 4.56
CA ILE A 67 -6.78 7.34 3.58
C ILE A 67 -7.90 8.26 3.04
N ILE A 68 -8.37 9.22 3.84
CA ILE A 68 -9.48 10.13 3.50
C ILE A 68 -8.96 11.46 2.91
N ALA A 69 -7.79 11.92 3.34
CA ALA A 69 -7.16 13.12 2.76
C ALA A 69 -6.83 12.82 1.30
N ASP A 70 -7.34 13.69 0.39
CA ASP A 70 -6.89 13.71 -1.00
C ASP A 70 -5.36 13.87 -1.00
N GLY A 71 -4.66 12.75 -1.01
CA GLY A 71 -3.28 12.75 -1.43
C GLY A 71 -3.23 13.49 -2.77
N LYS A 72 -2.21 14.29 -3.01
CA LYS A 72 -1.98 14.93 -4.31
C LYS A 72 -2.33 13.89 -5.36
N LYS A 73 -3.39 14.12 -6.15
CA LYS A 73 -3.69 13.27 -7.30
C LYS A 73 -2.43 13.23 -8.11
N ALA A 74 -1.67 12.19 -7.90
CA ALA A 74 -0.58 11.89 -8.79
C ALA A 74 -1.25 11.73 -10.13
N ASP A 75 -0.83 12.52 -11.11
CA ASP A 75 -1.14 12.25 -12.51
C ASP A 75 -0.43 10.93 -12.84
N MET A 76 -0.98 9.86 -12.32
CA MET A 76 -0.63 8.50 -12.65
C MET A 76 -1.10 8.32 -14.06
N GLY A 77 -0.26 8.72 -15.02
CA GLY A 77 -0.55 8.51 -16.42
C GLY A 77 -1.30 7.20 -16.58
N LYS A 78 -2.26 7.14 -17.45
CA LYS A 78 -3.25 6.07 -17.62
C LYS A 78 -2.63 4.70 -17.30
N ILE A 79 -2.97 4.11 -16.12
CA ILE A 79 -2.41 2.81 -15.70
C ILE A 79 -2.64 1.82 -16.81
N THR A 80 -1.58 1.33 -17.41
CA THR A 80 -1.69 0.31 -18.46
C THR A 80 -2.16 -0.99 -17.80
N ILE A 81 -3.37 -1.41 -18.17
CA ILE A 81 -3.94 -2.68 -17.73
C ILE A 81 -3.61 -3.71 -18.80
N PRO A 82 -2.89 -4.79 -18.47
CA PRO A 82 -2.65 -5.88 -19.40
C PRO A 82 -3.95 -6.52 -19.88
N ASP A 83 -4.08 -6.74 -21.17
CA ASP A 83 -5.20 -7.49 -21.76
C ASP A 83 -4.83 -8.98 -21.90
N LYS A 84 -4.40 -9.59 -20.81
CA LYS A 84 -3.98 -10.98 -20.71
C LYS A 84 -4.25 -11.51 -19.32
N GLN A 85 -4.45 -12.84 -19.22
CA GLN A 85 -4.58 -13.53 -17.95
C GLN A 85 -3.27 -14.17 -17.50
N TYR A 86 -2.99 -14.10 -16.19
CA TYR A 86 -1.76 -14.58 -15.56
C TYR A 86 -2.04 -15.64 -14.50
N LYS A 87 -1.12 -16.59 -14.38
CA LYS A 87 -1.11 -17.59 -13.30
C LYS A 87 -0.36 -17.13 -12.06
N ALA A 88 0.43 -16.08 -12.19
CA ALA A 88 1.01 -15.39 -11.05
C ALA A 88 1.01 -13.87 -11.28
N ILE A 89 0.59 -13.11 -10.29
CA ILE A 89 0.55 -11.64 -10.32
C ILE A 89 1.30 -11.13 -9.10
N ILE A 90 2.38 -10.38 -9.33
CA ILE A 90 3.11 -9.64 -8.31
C ILE A 90 2.68 -8.18 -8.41
N ILE A 91 2.39 -7.59 -7.27
CA ILE A 91 1.91 -6.21 -7.18
C ILE A 91 2.74 -5.49 -6.12
N ASP A 92 3.45 -4.44 -6.51
CA ASP A 92 4.13 -3.52 -5.60
C ASP A 92 3.55 -2.11 -5.77
N PRO A 93 2.33 -1.86 -5.29
CA PRO A 93 1.65 -0.60 -5.57
C PRO A 93 2.39 0.55 -4.88
N PRO A 94 2.40 1.73 -5.49
CA PRO A 94 2.99 2.91 -4.88
C PRO A 94 2.09 3.42 -3.75
N TRP A 95 2.21 2.81 -2.58
CA TRP A 95 1.43 3.11 -1.38
C TRP A 95 1.45 4.61 -1.02
N PRO A 96 0.37 5.18 -0.49
CA PRO A 96 0.30 6.59 -0.08
C PRO A 96 1.14 6.83 1.18
N MET A 97 2.45 6.87 1.02
CA MET A 97 3.41 7.07 2.09
C MET A 97 3.76 8.56 2.25
N GLU A 98 3.45 9.13 3.40
CA GLU A 98 4.00 10.44 3.78
C GLU A 98 5.40 10.28 4.36
N LYS A 99 6.34 11.04 3.85
CA LYS A 99 7.67 11.12 4.44
C LYS A 99 7.63 12.00 5.68
N ILE A 100 8.07 11.48 6.80
CA ILE A 100 8.27 12.29 8.01
C ILE A 100 9.56 13.07 7.80
N LEU A 101 9.44 14.32 7.36
CA LEU A 101 10.57 15.23 7.30
C LEU A 101 11.02 15.57 8.73
N ARG A 102 12.30 15.37 9.03
CA ARG A 102 12.92 15.72 10.31
C ARG A 102 14.00 16.76 10.08
N ASN A 103 13.91 17.88 10.79
CA ASN A 103 14.88 18.98 10.68
C ASN A 103 16.34 18.55 10.96
N GLU A 104 16.52 17.43 11.64
CA GLU A 104 17.82 16.89 12.09
C GLU A 104 18.51 15.98 11.07
N ARG A 105 17.90 15.69 9.92
CA ARG A 105 18.49 14.83 8.88
C ARG A 105 18.85 15.66 7.65
N PRO A 106 20.14 15.82 7.33
CA PRO A 106 20.55 16.38 6.04
C PRO A 106 20.15 15.41 4.90
N ASN A 107 19.86 15.97 3.73
CA ASN A 107 19.56 15.23 2.49
C ASN A 107 18.23 14.42 2.47
N GLN A 108 17.16 14.97 3.03
CA GLN A 108 15.82 14.39 2.84
C GLN A 108 15.23 14.88 1.51
N SER A 109 15.19 14.03 0.50
CA SER A 109 14.44 14.27 -0.73
C SER A 109 12.96 13.87 -0.59
N GLU A 110 12.05 14.52 -1.29
CA GLU A 110 10.68 14.02 -1.49
C GLU A 110 10.72 12.67 -2.23
N PHE A 111 9.59 11.92 -2.20
CA PHE A 111 9.49 10.74 -3.05
C PHE A 111 9.48 11.17 -4.52
N ASP A 112 10.36 10.58 -5.33
CA ASP A 112 10.51 10.90 -6.74
C ASP A 112 9.41 10.29 -7.62
N TYR A 113 8.41 9.64 -7.03
CA TYR A 113 7.36 8.95 -7.77
C TYR A 113 5.97 9.23 -7.19
N PRO A 114 4.96 9.27 -8.07
CA PRO A 114 3.57 9.45 -7.67
C PRO A 114 3.09 8.24 -6.85
N THR A 115 2.28 8.51 -5.81
CA THR A 115 1.63 7.48 -5.00
C THR A 115 0.18 7.28 -5.47
N MET A 116 -0.39 6.10 -5.20
CA MET A 116 -1.81 5.81 -5.43
C MET A 116 -2.58 5.90 -4.12
N GLU A 117 -3.81 6.41 -4.21
CA GLU A 117 -4.75 6.32 -3.11
C GLU A 117 -5.18 4.86 -2.86
N ILE A 118 -5.52 4.52 -1.62
CA ILE A 118 -5.99 3.17 -1.28
C ILE A 118 -7.24 2.80 -2.08
N SER A 119 -8.13 3.78 -2.34
CA SER A 119 -9.31 3.59 -3.17
C SER A 119 -8.99 3.23 -4.63
N GLU A 120 -7.90 3.77 -5.16
CA GLU A 120 -7.42 3.47 -6.51
C GLU A 120 -6.77 2.08 -6.55
N ILE A 121 -5.94 1.74 -5.54
CA ILE A 121 -5.36 0.40 -5.41
C ILE A 121 -6.46 -0.66 -5.30
N LYS A 122 -7.52 -0.39 -4.54
CA LYS A 122 -8.67 -1.27 -4.39
C LYS A 122 -9.39 -1.54 -5.73
N GLN A 123 -9.42 -0.56 -6.62
CA GLN A 123 -10.08 -0.66 -7.93
C GLN A 123 -9.22 -1.36 -9.00
N LEU A 124 -7.98 -1.79 -8.65
CA LEU A 124 -7.16 -2.54 -9.59
C LEU A 124 -7.88 -3.82 -10.02
N PRO A 125 -7.96 -4.11 -11.34
CA PRO A 125 -8.75 -5.23 -11.87
C PRO A 125 -8.01 -6.57 -11.73
N ILE A 126 -7.54 -6.90 -10.53
CA ILE A 126 -6.75 -8.12 -10.26
C ILE A 126 -7.51 -9.36 -10.72
N ARG A 127 -8.80 -9.40 -10.38
CA ARG A 127 -9.66 -10.54 -10.73
C ARG A 127 -9.79 -10.77 -12.23
N LYS A 128 -9.82 -9.68 -13.03
CA LYS A 128 -9.88 -9.75 -14.49
C LYS A 128 -8.60 -10.32 -15.10
N MET A 129 -7.46 -10.02 -14.49
CA MET A 129 -6.14 -10.48 -14.94
C MET A 129 -5.76 -11.86 -14.39
N ALA A 130 -6.42 -12.31 -13.35
CA ALA A 130 -6.20 -13.64 -12.79
C ALA A 130 -6.73 -14.72 -13.75
N ASN A 131 -5.93 -15.75 -14.04
CA ASN A 131 -6.32 -16.85 -14.90
C ASN A 131 -7.49 -17.62 -14.26
N GLU A 132 -8.47 -18.01 -15.05
CA GLU A 132 -9.68 -18.70 -14.59
C GLU A 132 -9.39 -20.05 -13.93
N SER A 133 -8.35 -20.76 -14.39
CA SER A 133 -7.92 -22.03 -13.78
C SER A 133 -7.23 -21.88 -12.43
N GLY A 134 -6.98 -20.63 -12.00
CA GLY A 134 -6.33 -20.26 -10.76
C GLY A 134 -5.14 -19.34 -10.95
N CYS A 135 -4.86 -18.53 -9.91
CA CYS A 135 -3.78 -17.56 -9.93
C CYS A 135 -3.16 -17.39 -8.54
N HIS A 136 -1.85 -17.30 -8.48
CA HIS A 136 -1.08 -16.89 -7.32
C HIS A 136 -0.96 -15.37 -7.29
N VAL A 137 -1.29 -14.73 -6.17
CA VAL A 137 -1.22 -13.27 -6.03
C VAL A 137 -0.26 -12.92 -4.91
N TYR A 138 0.69 -12.04 -5.23
CA TYR A 138 1.73 -11.55 -4.34
C TYR A 138 1.58 -10.04 -4.20
N LEU A 139 1.30 -9.54 -3.00
CA LEU A 139 1.13 -8.11 -2.73
C LEU A 139 2.20 -7.61 -1.78
N TRP A 140 3.13 -6.82 -2.28
CA TRP A 140 4.13 -6.16 -1.47
C TRP A 140 3.54 -5.04 -0.63
N THR A 141 3.95 -4.99 0.63
CA THR A 141 3.47 -3.99 1.58
C THR A 141 4.50 -3.70 2.67
N THR A 142 4.32 -2.60 3.35
CA THR A 142 5.08 -2.23 4.54
C THR A 142 4.28 -2.54 5.80
N GLN A 143 4.92 -2.55 6.97
CA GLN A 143 4.27 -2.71 8.27
C GLN A 143 3.05 -1.78 8.44
N LYS A 144 3.16 -0.53 7.96
CA LYS A 144 2.10 0.47 8.07
C LYS A 144 0.81 0.07 7.32
N PHE A 145 0.96 -0.50 6.13
CA PHE A 145 -0.15 -0.84 5.24
C PHE A 145 -0.57 -2.32 5.31
N LEU A 146 0.09 -3.12 6.15
CA LEU A 146 -0.21 -4.55 6.27
C LEU A 146 -1.70 -4.83 6.55
N PRO A 147 -2.39 -4.13 7.46
CA PRO A 147 -3.83 -4.35 7.68
C PRO A 147 -4.67 -4.07 6.44
N ILE A 148 -4.31 -3.01 5.69
CA ILE A 148 -5.01 -2.64 4.44
C ILE A 148 -4.76 -3.68 3.35
N ALA A 149 -3.55 -4.22 3.27
CA ALA A 149 -3.21 -5.26 2.31
C ALA A 149 -4.05 -6.54 2.49
N TYR A 150 -4.38 -6.91 3.73
CA TYR A 150 -5.34 -7.99 4.01
C TYR A 150 -6.75 -7.67 3.50
N ASP A 151 -7.20 -6.43 3.71
CA ASP A 151 -8.51 -6.00 3.24
C ASP A 151 -8.61 -6.01 1.72
N LEU A 152 -7.53 -5.57 1.03
CA LEU A 152 -7.45 -5.61 -0.44
C LEU A 152 -7.60 -7.04 -0.99
N PHE A 153 -7.01 -8.04 -0.34
CA PHE A 153 -7.20 -9.43 -0.76
C PHE A 153 -8.67 -9.83 -0.69
N THR A 154 -9.36 -9.47 0.38
CA THR A 154 -10.80 -9.70 0.53
C THR A 154 -11.59 -8.98 -0.57
N ASP A 155 -11.27 -7.72 -0.82
CA ASP A 155 -11.94 -6.89 -1.84
C ASP A 155 -11.72 -7.44 -3.27
N TRP A 156 -10.57 -8.02 -3.55
CA TRP A 156 -10.25 -8.63 -4.85
C TRP A 156 -10.72 -10.09 -4.96
N GLY A 157 -11.30 -10.68 -3.91
CA GLY A 157 -11.72 -12.08 -3.87
C GLY A 157 -10.54 -13.06 -3.91
N ILE A 158 -9.42 -12.70 -3.28
CA ILE A 158 -8.22 -13.53 -3.18
C ILE A 158 -8.17 -14.19 -1.80
N ASP A 159 -8.03 -15.51 -1.77
CA ASP A 159 -7.89 -16.28 -0.54
C ASP A 159 -6.47 -16.13 0.02
N TYR A 160 -6.34 -15.38 1.10
CA TYR A 160 -5.06 -15.23 1.81
C TYR A 160 -4.52 -16.57 2.30
N GLN A 161 -3.24 -16.83 2.06
CA GLN A 161 -2.58 -18.07 2.45
C GLN A 161 -1.50 -17.82 3.52
N CYS A 162 -0.57 -16.90 3.28
CA CYS A 162 0.53 -16.63 4.20
C CYS A 162 1.18 -15.28 3.96
N LEU A 163 1.99 -14.86 4.93
CA LEU A 163 2.81 -13.66 4.90
C LEU A 163 4.28 -14.05 4.70
N MET A 164 4.88 -13.55 3.64
CA MET A 164 6.31 -13.67 3.38
C MET A 164 7.03 -12.44 3.92
N THR A 165 8.23 -12.63 4.47
CA THR A 165 8.99 -11.57 5.13
C THR A 165 10.39 -11.45 4.56
N TRP A 166 10.68 -10.32 3.97
CA TRP A 166 12.05 -9.93 3.63
C TRP A 166 12.73 -9.31 4.84
N VAL A 167 13.80 -9.92 5.32
CA VAL A 167 14.67 -9.41 6.37
C VAL A 167 15.80 -8.60 5.73
N LYS A 168 15.84 -7.30 6.03
CA LYS A 168 16.75 -6.33 5.43
C LYS A 168 18.00 -6.12 6.27
N ASN A 169 19.12 -5.85 5.64
CA ASN A 169 20.33 -5.38 6.29
C ASN A 169 20.29 -3.86 6.52
N VAL A 170 19.47 -3.40 7.46
CA VAL A 170 19.31 -1.95 7.75
C VAL A 170 20.22 -1.51 8.88
N GLY A 171 20.63 -0.24 8.83
CA GLY A 171 21.40 0.40 9.90
C GLY A 171 20.56 0.70 11.15
N PHE A 172 21.25 1.03 12.24
CA PHE A 172 20.64 1.36 13.52
C PHE A 172 19.76 2.62 13.44
N THR A 173 18.59 2.57 14.07
CA THR A 173 17.65 3.70 14.19
C THR A 173 17.33 3.92 15.67
N PRO A 174 17.83 5.00 16.31
CA PRO A 174 17.73 5.17 17.76
C PRO A 174 16.36 5.67 18.25
N PHE A 175 15.46 6.08 17.35
CA PHE A 175 14.23 6.82 17.71
C PHE A 175 12.95 5.96 17.76
N SER A 176 13.01 4.69 17.34
CA SER A 176 11.87 3.78 17.26
C SER A 176 12.35 2.36 17.04
N PHE A 177 11.39 1.43 16.87
CA PHE A 177 11.73 0.10 16.35
C PHE A 177 12.40 0.23 14.99
N MET A 178 13.39 -0.62 14.74
CA MET A 178 14.03 -0.72 13.43
C MET A 178 13.07 -1.43 12.46
N TYR A 179 12.69 -0.72 11.40
CA TYR A 179 11.88 -1.32 10.31
C TYR A 179 12.78 -2.17 9.41
N SER A 180 13.30 -3.25 10.00
CA SER A 180 14.24 -4.17 9.35
C SER A 180 13.56 -5.20 8.45
N THR A 181 12.24 -5.13 8.32
CA THR A 181 11.47 -6.06 7.48
C THR A 181 10.57 -5.34 6.49
N GLU A 182 10.28 -6.01 5.40
CA GLU A 182 9.21 -5.70 4.46
C GLU A 182 8.43 -6.97 4.17
N HIS A 183 7.18 -6.85 3.78
CA HIS A 183 6.29 -8.00 3.71
C HIS A 183 5.66 -8.14 2.34
N CYS A 184 5.40 -9.38 1.97
CA CYS A 184 4.62 -9.73 0.80
C CYS A 184 3.52 -10.72 1.20
N LEU A 185 2.24 -10.33 1.05
CA LEU A 185 1.13 -11.24 1.22
C LEU A 185 1.09 -12.19 0.02
N PHE A 186 0.91 -13.46 0.30
CA PHE A 186 0.62 -14.47 -0.70
C PHE A 186 -0.82 -14.96 -0.54
N GLY A 187 -1.53 -15.00 -1.65
CA GLY A 187 -2.88 -15.57 -1.72
C GLY A 187 -3.14 -16.26 -3.04
N ARG A 188 -4.30 -16.87 -3.16
CA ARG A 188 -4.72 -17.61 -4.33
C ARG A 188 -6.10 -17.17 -4.81
N TYR A 189 -6.26 -17.14 -6.09
CA TYR A 189 -7.54 -17.26 -6.73
C TYR A 189 -7.68 -18.69 -7.25
N GLY A 190 -8.76 -19.37 -6.88
CA GLY A 190 -8.95 -20.79 -7.21
C GLY A 190 -7.97 -21.73 -6.49
N THR A 191 -7.77 -22.91 -7.06
CA THR A 191 -7.04 -24.01 -6.41
C THR A 191 -5.67 -24.32 -7.03
N LEU A 192 -5.06 -23.33 -7.72
CA LEU A 192 -3.77 -23.53 -8.37
C LEU A 192 -2.69 -23.99 -7.38
N PRO A 193 -2.09 -25.19 -7.52
CA PRO A 193 -1.08 -25.67 -6.59
C PRO A 193 0.27 -24.97 -6.81
N LEU A 194 1.08 -24.95 -5.75
CA LEU A 194 2.49 -24.56 -5.88
C LEU A 194 3.26 -25.62 -6.67
N LEU A 195 4.16 -25.19 -7.56
CA LEU A 195 5.02 -26.11 -8.33
C LEU A 195 6.05 -26.81 -7.44
N LYS A 196 6.49 -26.15 -6.36
CA LYS A 196 7.47 -26.68 -5.41
C LYS A 196 7.02 -26.36 -4.00
N LEU A 197 7.04 -27.36 -3.13
CA LEU A 197 6.64 -27.25 -1.73
C LEU A 197 7.85 -27.05 -0.80
N GLY A 198 7.58 -26.78 0.49
CA GLY A 198 8.60 -26.73 1.54
C GLY A 198 9.49 -25.48 1.50
N LYS A 199 9.01 -24.39 0.90
CA LYS A 199 9.74 -23.12 0.88
C LYS A 199 9.51 -22.33 2.16
N ARG A 200 10.58 -21.66 2.62
CA ARG A 200 10.48 -20.77 3.78
C ARG A 200 9.71 -19.49 3.41
N LEU A 201 9.03 -18.92 4.40
CA LEU A 201 8.31 -17.66 4.25
C LEU A 201 9.19 -16.43 4.57
N ASP A 202 10.37 -16.65 5.17
CA ASP A 202 11.35 -15.60 5.42
C ASP A 202 12.55 -15.77 4.50
N PHE A 203 13.11 -14.66 4.08
CA PHE A 203 14.36 -14.62 3.32
C PHE A 203 15.16 -13.36 3.64
N GLN A 204 16.48 -13.48 3.59
CA GLN A 204 17.41 -12.39 3.79
C GLN A 204 17.96 -11.92 2.45
N ALA A 205 17.94 -10.61 2.23
CA ALA A 205 18.56 -10.00 1.08
C ALA A 205 19.04 -8.58 1.41
N LYS A 206 20.09 -8.13 0.76
CA LYS A 206 20.60 -6.78 0.91
C LYS A 206 19.62 -5.76 0.32
N VAL A 207 19.44 -4.65 1.02
CA VAL A 207 18.76 -3.49 0.46
C VAL A 207 19.66 -2.92 -0.66
N ARG A 208 19.06 -2.71 -1.80
CA ARG A 208 19.66 -2.04 -2.96
C ARG A 208 19.09 -0.63 -3.08
N GLU A 209 18.91 -0.14 -4.29
CA GLU A 209 18.29 1.16 -4.54
C GLU A 209 16.86 1.24 -3.94
N HIS A 210 16.41 2.44 -3.69
CA HIS A 210 15.10 2.66 -3.09
C HIS A 210 13.97 1.98 -3.89
N SER A 211 13.13 1.22 -3.20
CA SER A 211 12.00 0.45 -3.74
C SER A 211 12.37 -0.73 -4.65
N ARG A 212 13.64 -1.03 -4.89
CA ARG A 212 14.05 -2.21 -5.66
C ARG A 212 13.86 -3.47 -4.82
N LYS A 213 13.02 -4.39 -5.30
CA LYS A 213 12.76 -5.65 -4.60
C LYS A 213 13.88 -6.66 -4.86
N PRO A 214 14.17 -7.56 -3.89
CA PRO A 214 15.30 -8.49 -3.97
C PRO A 214 15.06 -9.61 -4.97
N ASP A 215 16.14 -10.05 -5.63
CA ASP A 215 16.08 -11.12 -6.63
C ASP A 215 15.74 -12.48 -6.02
N GLU A 216 16.07 -12.69 -4.76
CA GLU A 216 15.71 -13.87 -3.97
C GLU A 216 14.21 -14.13 -3.96
N PHE A 217 13.40 -13.07 -3.86
CA PHE A 217 11.95 -13.18 -3.97
C PHE A 217 11.51 -13.64 -5.36
N TYR A 218 12.05 -13.05 -6.43
CA TYR A 218 11.66 -13.42 -7.79
C TYR A 218 12.12 -14.83 -8.16
N ASN A 219 13.28 -15.27 -7.65
CA ASN A 219 13.75 -16.64 -7.77
C ASN A 219 12.78 -17.62 -7.09
N LEU A 220 12.34 -17.27 -5.88
CA LEU A 220 11.33 -18.05 -5.16
C LEU A 220 10.02 -18.15 -5.95
N VAL A 221 9.53 -17.02 -6.49
CA VAL A 221 8.29 -17.03 -7.29
C VAL A 221 8.44 -17.89 -8.55
N ARG A 222 9.59 -17.85 -9.25
CA ARG A 222 9.86 -18.73 -10.40
C ARG A 222 9.77 -20.21 -10.04
N GLU A 223 10.26 -20.57 -8.85
CA GLU A 223 10.24 -21.97 -8.40
C GLU A 223 8.84 -22.46 -8.01
N VAL A 224 7.99 -21.59 -7.48
CA VAL A 224 6.72 -22.03 -6.87
C VAL A 224 5.47 -21.69 -7.68
N SER A 225 5.55 -20.74 -8.61
CA SER A 225 4.40 -20.27 -9.39
C SER A 225 4.59 -20.50 -10.88
N PRO A 226 3.57 -21.02 -11.59
CA PRO A 226 3.66 -21.25 -13.04
C PRO A 226 3.57 -19.94 -13.83
N GLU A 227 3.98 -20.01 -15.10
CA GLU A 227 3.79 -18.96 -16.10
C GLU A 227 2.35 -19.02 -16.67
N PRO A 228 1.91 -17.89 -17.28
CA PRO A 228 2.55 -16.57 -17.37
C PRO A 228 2.53 -15.80 -16.05
N ARG A 229 3.58 -15.00 -15.80
CA ARG A 229 3.73 -14.19 -14.60
C ARG A 229 3.74 -12.71 -14.95
N LEU A 230 3.00 -11.90 -14.18
CA LEU A 230 2.97 -10.45 -14.24
C LEU A 230 3.73 -9.85 -13.05
N ASP A 231 4.57 -8.86 -13.30
CA ASP A 231 5.17 -7.99 -12.28
C ASP A 231 4.63 -6.55 -12.50
N TRP A 232 3.58 -6.21 -11.75
CA TRP A 232 2.86 -4.96 -11.92
C TRP A 232 3.40 -3.87 -10.99
N PHE A 233 3.55 -2.67 -11.51
CA PHE A 233 4.29 -1.54 -10.93
C PHE A 233 5.80 -1.81 -10.84
N SER A 234 6.29 -2.71 -11.67
CA SER A 234 7.69 -3.07 -11.74
C SER A 234 8.58 -1.89 -12.17
N ARG A 235 9.81 -1.89 -11.67
CA ARG A 235 10.85 -0.90 -12.01
C ARG A 235 12.08 -1.53 -12.63
N GLU A 236 12.06 -2.83 -12.84
CA GLU A 236 13.19 -3.60 -13.34
C GLU A 236 12.68 -4.73 -14.24
N PRO A 237 13.21 -4.86 -15.47
CA PRO A 237 12.91 -6.01 -16.30
C PRO A 237 13.50 -7.27 -15.68
N ARG A 238 12.70 -8.35 -15.66
CA ARG A 238 13.12 -9.65 -15.11
C ARG A 238 12.69 -10.78 -16.01
N GLU A 239 13.61 -11.69 -16.26
CA GLU A 239 13.35 -12.89 -17.05
C GLU A 239 12.21 -13.71 -16.43
N GLY A 240 11.29 -14.20 -17.27
CA GLY A 240 10.13 -14.99 -16.87
C GLY A 240 8.98 -14.19 -16.25
N PHE A 241 9.00 -12.86 -16.36
CA PHE A 241 7.93 -11.96 -15.95
C PHE A 241 7.61 -10.96 -17.05
N GLU A 242 6.35 -10.67 -17.26
CA GLU A 242 5.92 -9.51 -18.03
C GLU A 242 5.80 -8.31 -17.07
N GLN A 243 6.45 -7.21 -17.41
CA GLN A 243 6.48 -6.02 -16.57
C GLN A 243 5.50 -4.96 -17.08
N TYR A 244 4.75 -4.38 -16.13
CA TYR A 244 3.91 -3.22 -16.38
C TYR A 244 4.10 -2.18 -15.26
N GLY A 245 4.27 -0.93 -15.64
CA GLY A 245 4.47 0.19 -14.73
C GLY A 245 5.06 1.39 -15.47
N ASN A 246 5.10 2.53 -14.80
CA ASN A 246 5.59 3.78 -15.41
C ASN A 246 7.13 3.86 -15.48
N GLU A 247 7.84 3.03 -14.73
CA GLU A 247 9.29 3.06 -14.57
C GLU A 247 9.96 1.69 -14.81
N THR A 248 9.42 0.86 -15.72
CA THR A 248 9.83 -0.54 -15.91
C THR A 248 11.32 -0.76 -16.22
N GLU A 249 12.02 0.29 -16.64
CA GLU A 249 13.42 0.25 -17.03
C GLU A 249 14.35 1.06 -16.11
N LYS A 250 13.86 1.49 -14.96
CA LYS A 250 14.59 2.37 -14.04
C LYS A 250 15.88 1.74 -13.50
N PHE A 251 15.88 0.43 -13.33
CA PHE A 251 17.01 -0.33 -12.78
C PHE A 251 17.57 -1.34 -13.82
N LYS A 252 17.76 -0.89 -15.04
CA LYS A 252 18.51 -1.64 -16.06
C LYS A 252 19.98 -1.74 -15.74
#